data_af5a92859331985e2e6f4053562c462e
#
_entry.id   af5a92859331985e2e6f4053562c462e
#
_cell.length_a   1.000
_cell.length_b   1.000
_cell.length_c   1.000
_cell.angle_alpha   90.00
_cell.angle_beta   90.00
_cell.angle_gamma   90.00
#
_symmetry.space_group_name_H-M   'P 1'
#
loop_
_entity.id
_entity.type
_entity.pdbx_description
1 polymer ?
#
loop_
_entity_poly.entity_id
_entity_poly.type
_entity_poly.pdbx_seq_one_letter_code
_entity_poly.pdbx_strand_id
1 'polypeptide(L)'
;VEFYQKMAPLLPTKTVIATNSSTLLPSQFAKYTGRPKKYLSLHFANSIWKNNTAEIMGQAQTDPAVFDQLVEFANQIRMIALPVRKEKNGYLLNSMLVPFLLSGLDLWASGVSDPKSIDIAWTHGTGAPKGPFQIIDTVGLATAVSIVNQYQSVPGLLSPLLKKMMMPYNFKTMSKLLQDMLDKGEKFYG
;
A
#
# COMPACT_ATOMS: atom_id res chain seq x y z
N VAL A 1 -11.44 7.49 14.00
CA VAL A 1 -11.48 7.47 15.48
C VAL A 1 -12.92 7.28 15.94
N GLU A 2 -13.82 8.21 15.63
CA GLU A 2 -15.23 8.20 16.05
C GLU A 2 -15.95 6.87 15.79
N PHE A 3 -15.74 6.26 14.63
CA PHE A 3 -16.27 4.94 14.29
C PHE A 3 -15.92 3.87 15.35
N TYR A 4 -14.63 3.78 15.72
CA TYR A 4 -14.19 2.80 16.72
C TYR A 4 -14.79 3.08 18.11
N GLN A 5 -14.88 4.34 18.52
CA GLN A 5 -15.45 4.73 19.80
C GLN A 5 -16.94 4.39 19.90
N LYS A 6 -17.69 4.55 18.79
CA LYS A 6 -19.11 4.19 18.74
C LYS A 6 -19.32 2.67 18.68
N MET A 7 -18.47 1.95 17.93
CA MET A 7 -18.61 0.51 17.74
C MET A 7 -18.13 -0.31 18.94
N ALA A 8 -17.06 0.11 19.61
CA ALA A 8 -16.41 -0.69 20.66
C ALA A 8 -17.37 -1.15 21.79
N PRO A 9 -18.26 -0.32 22.34
CA PRO A 9 -19.17 -0.74 23.40
C PRO A 9 -20.27 -1.71 22.95
N LEU A 10 -20.53 -1.78 21.64
CA LEU A 10 -21.57 -2.66 21.07
C LEU A 10 -21.07 -4.08 20.81
N LEU A 11 -19.76 -4.30 20.83
CA LEU A 11 -19.16 -5.59 20.50
C LEU A 11 -18.89 -6.41 21.77
N PRO A 12 -19.16 -7.74 21.74
CA PRO A 12 -18.77 -8.64 22.81
C PRO A 12 -17.28 -8.54 23.15
N THR A 13 -16.90 -8.72 24.41
CA THR A 13 -15.50 -8.61 24.89
C THR A 13 -14.55 -9.59 24.21
N LYS A 14 -15.06 -10.71 23.71
CA LYS A 14 -14.30 -11.72 22.97
C LYS A 14 -13.93 -11.30 21.54
N THR A 15 -14.58 -10.28 20.97
CA THR A 15 -14.42 -9.91 19.57
C THR A 15 -13.05 -9.33 19.29
N VAL A 16 -12.36 -9.88 18.30
CA VAL A 16 -11.15 -9.30 17.68
C VAL A 16 -11.59 -8.31 16.63
N ILE A 17 -10.95 -7.14 16.59
CA ILE A 17 -11.19 -6.12 15.57
C ILE A 17 -9.99 -6.10 14.64
N ALA A 18 -10.22 -6.28 13.34
CA ALA A 18 -9.20 -6.19 12.32
C ALA A 18 -9.48 -5.04 11.35
N THR A 19 -8.45 -4.28 11.00
CA THR A 19 -8.54 -3.23 9.96
C THR A 19 -7.93 -3.71 8.65
N ASN A 20 -8.59 -3.39 7.53
CA ASN A 20 -8.07 -3.64 6.17
C ASN A 20 -7.38 -2.38 5.59
N SER A 21 -7.06 -1.39 6.41
CA SER A 21 -6.41 -0.16 5.92
C SER A 21 -5.05 -0.46 5.29
N SER A 22 -4.82 0.04 4.07
CA SER A 22 -3.56 -0.15 3.33
C SER A 22 -2.42 0.76 3.80
N THR A 23 -2.75 1.88 4.44
CA THR A 23 -1.78 2.95 4.74
C THR A 23 -1.74 3.38 6.20
N LEU A 24 -2.84 3.19 6.94
CA LEU A 24 -2.93 3.63 8.33
C LEU A 24 -2.45 2.51 9.26
N LEU A 25 -1.55 2.84 10.17
CA LEU A 25 -1.00 1.88 11.13
C LEU A 25 -2.00 1.56 12.25
N PRO A 26 -2.15 0.30 12.66
CA PRO A 26 -3.05 -0.08 13.74
C PRO A 26 -2.72 0.61 15.06
N SER A 27 -1.45 0.91 15.36
CA SER A 27 -1.06 1.66 16.58
C SER A 27 -1.74 3.01 16.72
N GLN A 28 -2.05 3.68 15.59
CA GLN A 28 -2.71 4.99 15.59
C GLN A 28 -4.14 4.92 16.14
N PHE A 29 -4.80 3.77 16.06
CA PHE A 29 -6.21 3.60 16.39
C PHE A 29 -6.46 2.68 17.58
N ALA A 30 -5.50 1.86 17.97
CA ALA A 30 -5.65 0.81 18.99
C ALA A 30 -6.35 1.30 20.27
N LYS A 31 -5.96 2.45 20.81
CA LYS A 31 -6.53 3.02 22.04
C LYS A 31 -8.02 3.39 21.92
N TYR A 32 -8.48 3.68 20.71
CA TYR A 32 -9.88 4.09 20.48
C TYR A 32 -10.83 2.91 20.29
N THR A 33 -10.29 1.69 20.17
CA THR A 33 -11.08 0.46 20.01
C THR A 33 -11.62 -0.11 21.32
N GLY A 34 -11.18 0.44 22.49
CA GLY A 34 -11.50 -0.10 23.81
C GLY A 34 -10.89 -1.48 24.10
N ARG A 35 -10.17 -2.06 23.13
CA ARG A 35 -9.56 -3.39 23.23
C ARG A 35 -8.23 -3.50 22.46
N PRO A 36 -7.21 -2.69 22.79
CA PRO A 36 -5.98 -2.61 22.03
C PRO A 36 -5.25 -3.95 21.89
N LYS A 37 -5.37 -4.84 22.87
CA LYS A 37 -4.80 -6.19 22.81
C LYS A 37 -5.47 -7.07 21.74
N LYS A 38 -6.71 -6.77 21.33
CA LYS A 38 -7.50 -7.50 20.34
C LYS A 38 -7.72 -6.69 19.06
N TYR A 39 -6.80 -5.75 18.77
CA TYR A 39 -6.85 -4.91 17.58
C TYR A 39 -5.56 -5.00 16.79
N LEU A 40 -5.67 -5.33 15.51
CA LEU A 40 -4.56 -5.50 14.58
C LEU A 40 -5.03 -5.29 13.14
N SER A 41 -4.14 -5.49 12.16
CA SER A 41 -4.49 -5.42 10.75
C SER A 41 -4.63 -6.81 10.12
N LEU A 42 -5.59 -6.92 9.20
CA LEU A 42 -5.76 -8.00 8.24
C LEU A 42 -5.95 -7.35 6.87
N HIS A 43 -4.85 -7.18 6.14
CA HIS A 43 -4.80 -6.45 4.89
C HIS A 43 -4.78 -7.41 3.70
N PHE A 44 -5.69 -7.21 2.77
CA PHE A 44 -5.82 -8.02 1.56
C PHE A 44 -5.26 -7.30 0.33
N ALA A 45 -4.67 -8.06 -0.58
CA ALA A 45 -4.31 -7.54 -1.89
C ALA A 45 -5.55 -7.24 -2.74
N ASN A 46 -5.41 -6.32 -3.69
CA ASN A 46 -6.45 -6.05 -4.67
C ASN A 46 -6.79 -7.31 -5.47
N SER A 47 -8.07 -7.44 -5.86
CA SER A 47 -8.58 -8.64 -6.54
C SER A 47 -8.35 -9.91 -5.72
N ILE A 48 -8.78 -9.89 -4.46
CA ILE A 48 -8.60 -10.94 -3.45
C ILE A 48 -8.91 -12.36 -3.97
N TRP A 49 -9.85 -12.50 -4.88
CA TRP A 49 -10.23 -13.77 -5.52
C TRP A 49 -9.17 -14.33 -6.49
N LYS A 50 -8.16 -13.52 -6.85
CA LYS A 50 -7.00 -13.93 -7.68
C LYS A 50 -5.71 -13.89 -6.86
N ASN A 51 -5.56 -12.83 -6.06
CA ASN A 51 -4.37 -12.53 -5.27
C ASN A 51 -4.70 -12.82 -3.80
N ASN A 52 -4.89 -14.09 -3.45
CA ASN A 52 -5.38 -14.53 -2.16
C ASN A 52 -4.34 -14.41 -1.03
N THR A 53 -3.68 -13.26 -0.90
CA THR A 53 -2.77 -12.95 0.20
C THR A 53 -3.45 -12.13 1.28
N ALA A 54 -3.12 -12.39 2.53
CA ALA A 54 -3.57 -11.66 3.70
C ALA A 54 -2.36 -11.30 4.57
N GLU A 55 -2.05 -10.02 4.69
CA GLU A 55 -0.97 -9.50 5.53
C GLU A 55 -1.50 -9.22 6.93
N ILE A 56 -0.99 -9.93 7.92
CA ILE A 56 -1.38 -9.77 9.34
C ILE A 56 -0.32 -8.95 10.04
N MET A 57 -0.71 -7.81 10.60
CA MET A 57 0.22 -6.90 11.28
C MET A 57 -0.36 -6.45 12.62
N GLY A 58 0.33 -6.83 13.69
CA GLY A 58 0.04 -6.38 15.05
C GLY A 58 0.62 -4.98 15.32
N GLN A 59 0.33 -4.46 16.49
CA GLN A 59 0.95 -3.27 17.08
C GLN A 59 1.48 -3.62 18.49
N ALA A 60 2.18 -2.72 19.14
CA ALA A 60 2.91 -2.99 20.37
C ALA A 60 2.08 -3.63 21.52
N GLN A 61 0.78 -3.41 21.54
CA GLN A 61 -0.12 -3.95 22.57
C GLN A 61 -0.90 -5.19 22.10
N THR A 62 -0.78 -5.58 20.82
CA THR A 62 -1.50 -6.77 20.30
C THR A 62 -1.06 -8.02 21.07
N ASP A 63 -2.03 -8.76 21.58
CA ASP A 63 -1.78 -10.04 22.22
C ASP A 63 -1.23 -11.04 21.20
N PRO A 64 -0.08 -11.70 21.45
CA PRO A 64 0.47 -12.69 20.54
C PRO A 64 -0.51 -13.82 20.18
N ALA A 65 -1.32 -14.26 21.14
CA ALA A 65 -2.34 -15.29 20.88
C ALA A 65 -3.43 -14.79 19.90
N VAL A 66 -3.79 -13.51 19.96
CA VAL A 66 -4.73 -12.90 19.00
C VAL A 66 -4.10 -12.76 17.62
N PHE A 67 -2.80 -12.46 17.56
CA PHE A 67 -2.07 -12.43 16.30
C PHE A 67 -2.07 -13.81 15.63
N ASP A 68 -1.71 -14.86 16.37
CA ASP A 68 -1.68 -16.24 15.88
C ASP A 68 -3.08 -16.73 15.49
N GLN A 69 -4.11 -16.36 16.24
CA GLN A 69 -5.51 -16.64 15.91
C GLN A 69 -5.90 -16.02 14.56
N LEU A 70 -5.42 -14.82 14.25
CA LEU A 70 -5.76 -14.16 12.98
C LEU A 70 -4.98 -14.75 11.80
N VAL A 71 -3.75 -15.22 12.03
CA VAL A 71 -2.98 -15.98 11.04
C VAL A 71 -3.73 -17.27 10.69
N GLU A 72 -4.18 -18.00 11.70
CA GLU A 72 -4.95 -19.23 11.50
C GLU A 72 -6.30 -18.95 10.80
N PHE A 73 -7.01 -17.91 11.20
CA PHE A 73 -8.24 -17.48 10.53
C PHE A 73 -8.01 -17.20 9.04
N ALA A 74 -6.91 -16.49 8.67
CA ALA A 74 -6.59 -16.23 7.28
C ALA A 74 -6.39 -17.53 6.48
N ASN A 75 -5.71 -18.53 7.06
CA ASN A 75 -5.55 -19.85 6.43
C ASN A 75 -6.88 -20.58 6.29
N GLN A 76 -7.76 -20.53 7.30
CA GLN A 76 -9.08 -21.17 7.27
C GLN A 76 -9.98 -20.61 6.15
N ILE A 77 -9.88 -19.32 5.86
CA ILE A 77 -10.59 -18.71 4.74
C ILE A 77 -9.82 -18.83 3.40
N ARG A 78 -8.82 -19.72 3.35
CA ARG A 78 -8.01 -20.04 2.16
C ARG A 78 -7.17 -18.88 1.63
N MET A 79 -6.76 -17.97 2.52
CA MET A 79 -5.79 -16.95 2.17
C MET A 79 -4.37 -17.43 2.48
N ILE A 80 -3.40 -16.96 1.73
CA ILE A 80 -1.98 -17.11 2.06
C ILE A 80 -1.66 -16.08 3.15
N ALA A 81 -1.57 -16.54 4.39
CA ALA A 81 -1.28 -15.68 5.53
C ALA A 81 0.18 -15.20 5.50
N LEU A 82 0.38 -13.89 5.55
CA LEU A 82 1.68 -13.24 5.54
C LEU A 82 1.89 -12.47 6.86
N PRO A 83 2.56 -13.06 7.85
CA PRO A 83 2.84 -12.40 9.12
C PRO A 83 3.83 -11.23 8.96
N VAL A 84 3.39 -10.02 9.27
CA VAL A 84 4.23 -8.82 9.31
C VAL A 84 4.75 -8.63 10.72
N ARG A 85 6.03 -8.96 10.95
CA ARG A 85 6.65 -9.08 12.29
C ARG A 85 6.85 -7.74 13.01
N LYS A 86 6.87 -6.63 12.26
CA LYS A 86 7.04 -5.28 12.81
C LYS A 86 6.09 -4.34 12.08
N GLU A 87 5.45 -3.45 12.84
CA GLU A 87 4.55 -2.47 12.26
C GLU A 87 5.26 -1.62 11.19
N LYS A 88 4.69 -1.62 10.00
CA LYS A 88 5.24 -0.98 8.81
C LYS A 88 4.13 -0.39 7.96
N ASN A 89 4.23 0.91 7.64
CA ASN A 89 3.36 1.53 6.65
C ASN A 89 3.58 0.88 5.28
N GLY A 90 2.49 0.49 4.61
CA GLY A 90 2.54 -0.20 3.33
C GLY A 90 2.79 -1.71 3.42
N TYR A 91 2.88 -2.27 4.64
CA TYR A 91 3.06 -3.71 4.86
C TYR A 91 4.26 -4.28 4.08
N LEU A 92 4.17 -5.50 3.56
CA LEU A 92 5.19 -6.09 2.67
C LEU A 92 4.93 -5.66 1.22
N LEU A 93 3.70 -5.88 0.74
CA LEU A 93 3.35 -5.69 -0.66
C LEU A 93 3.57 -4.25 -1.13
N ASN A 94 2.93 -3.28 -0.48
CA ASN A 94 3.03 -1.89 -0.91
C ASN A 94 4.41 -1.28 -0.64
N SER A 95 5.17 -1.82 0.33
CA SER A 95 6.56 -1.40 0.58
C SER A 95 7.51 -1.75 -0.57
N MET A 96 7.17 -2.77 -1.37
CA MET A 96 7.90 -3.14 -2.59
C MET A 96 7.28 -2.52 -3.83
N LEU A 97 5.95 -2.58 -3.94
CA LEU A 97 5.21 -2.15 -5.11
C LEU A 97 5.35 -0.65 -5.37
N VAL A 98 5.16 0.18 -4.35
CA VAL A 98 5.16 1.64 -4.53
C VAL A 98 6.51 2.16 -5.04
N PRO A 99 7.68 1.79 -4.46
CA PRO A 99 8.97 2.17 -5.03
C PRO A 99 9.18 1.68 -6.46
N PHE A 100 8.70 0.46 -6.78
CA PHE A 100 8.76 -0.08 -8.13
C PHE A 100 7.97 0.78 -9.13
N LEU A 101 6.73 1.14 -8.80
CA LEU A 101 5.91 2.00 -9.66
C LEU A 101 6.51 3.40 -9.80
N LEU A 102 7.04 3.98 -8.72
CA LEU A 102 7.70 5.28 -8.74
C LEU A 102 8.95 5.27 -9.63
N SER A 103 9.72 4.18 -9.63
CA SER A 103 10.90 4.05 -10.51
C SER A 103 10.50 4.04 -11.99
N GLY A 104 9.45 3.31 -12.36
CA GLY A 104 8.92 3.32 -13.73
C GLY A 104 8.41 4.70 -14.15
N LEU A 105 7.64 5.33 -13.27
CA LEU A 105 7.10 6.69 -13.51
C LEU A 105 8.21 7.72 -13.67
N ASP A 106 9.31 7.61 -12.92
CA ASP A 106 10.43 8.55 -13.02
C ASP A 106 11.17 8.40 -14.36
N LEU A 107 11.40 7.19 -14.83
CA LEU A 107 11.99 6.96 -16.16
C LEU A 107 11.15 7.60 -17.26
N TRP A 108 9.83 7.52 -17.16
CA TRP A 108 8.93 8.16 -18.11
C TRP A 108 8.91 9.69 -17.96
N ALA A 109 8.72 10.19 -16.75
CA ALA A 109 8.62 11.63 -16.46
C ALA A 109 9.92 12.39 -16.75
N SER A 110 11.06 11.71 -16.69
CA SER A 110 12.38 12.25 -17.02
C SER A 110 12.74 12.10 -18.51
N GLY A 111 11.85 11.52 -19.32
CA GLY A 111 12.08 11.36 -20.77
C GLY A 111 13.12 10.29 -21.12
N VAL A 112 13.44 9.38 -20.19
CA VAL A 112 14.41 8.30 -20.45
C VAL A 112 13.85 7.31 -21.46
N SER A 113 12.55 6.96 -21.35
CA SER A 113 11.86 6.07 -22.28
C SER A 113 10.34 6.23 -22.20
N ASP A 114 9.63 5.62 -23.13
CA ASP A 114 8.16 5.55 -23.13
C ASP A 114 7.65 4.41 -22.22
N PRO A 115 6.37 4.47 -21.76
CA PRO A 115 5.79 3.50 -20.86
C PRO A 115 5.85 2.06 -21.37
N LYS A 116 5.62 1.84 -22.66
CA LYS A 116 5.61 0.51 -23.25
C LYS A 116 7.00 -0.13 -23.24
N SER A 117 8.02 0.64 -23.62
CA SER A 117 9.42 0.18 -23.60
C SER A 117 9.89 -0.13 -22.19
N ILE A 118 9.49 0.66 -21.19
CA ILE A 118 9.82 0.42 -19.76
C ILE A 118 9.16 -0.88 -19.28
N ASP A 119 7.89 -1.11 -19.61
CA ASP A 119 7.19 -2.35 -19.26
C ASP A 119 7.82 -3.57 -19.95
N ILE A 120 8.20 -3.46 -21.23
CA ILE A 120 8.89 -4.53 -21.95
C ILE A 120 10.26 -4.85 -21.31
N ALA A 121 11.05 -3.82 -20.97
CA ALA A 121 12.33 -4.01 -20.31
C ALA A 121 12.19 -4.81 -19.00
N TRP A 122 11.17 -4.50 -18.20
CA TRP A 122 10.91 -5.20 -16.95
C TRP A 122 10.38 -6.62 -17.18
N THR A 123 9.34 -6.78 -17.99
CA THR A 123 8.69 -8.09 -18.17
C THR A 123 9.60 -9.10 -18.85
N HIS A 124 10.34 -8.70 -19.89
CA HIS A 124 11.26 -9.60 -20.60
C HIS A 124 12.58 -9.79 -19.87
N GLY A 125 13.09 -8.75 -19.19
CA GLY A 125 14.33 -8.84 -18.44
C GLY A 125 14.23 -9.66 -17.16
N THR A 126 13.03 -9.76 -16.56
CA THR A 126 12.84 -10.46 -15.27
C THR A 126 11.90 -11.66 -15.34
N GLY A 127 11.15 -11.82 -16.42
CA GLY A 127 10.08 -12.82 -16.52
C GLY A 127 8.81 -12.43 -15.74
N ALA A 128 8.72 -11.20 -15.22
CA ALA A 128 7.53 -10.73 -14.50
C ALA A 128 6.31 -10.65 -15.44
N PRO A 129 5.08 -10.97 -14.96
CA PRO A 129 3.89 -10.99 -15.82
C PRO A 129 3.41 -9.60 -16.23
N LYS A 130 3.79 -8.55 -15.50
CA LYS A 130 3.40 -7.16 -15.74
C LYS A 130 4.53 -6.20 -15.41
N GLY A 131 4.65 -5.14 -16.20
CA GLY A 131 5.49 -4.00 -15.90
C GLY A 131 4.76 -2.92 -15.09
N PRO A 132 5.46 -1.83 -14.69
CA PRO A 132 4.92 -0.80 -13.81
C PRO A 132 3.66 -0.12 -14.37
N PHE A 133 3.58 0.18 -15.65
CA PHE A 133 2.45 0.88 -16.24
C PHE A 133 1.22 -0.02 -16.43
N GLN A 134 1.41 -1.29 -16.75
CA GLN A 134 0.34 -2.29 -16.75
C GLN A 134 -0.26 -2.51 -15.35
N ILE A 135 0.58 -2.39 -14.31
CA ILE A 135 0.10 -2.45 -12.92
C ILE A 135 -0.65 -1.18 -12.57
N ILE A 136 -0.15 0.00 -12.96
CA ILE A 136 -0.84 1.28 -12.74
C ILE A 136 -2.23 1.27 -13.37
N ASP A 137 -2.37 0.79 -14.61
CA ASP A 137 -3.69 0.66 -15.24
C ASP A 137 -4.62 -0.32 -14.51
N THR A 138 -4.06 -1.35 -13.85
CA THR A 138 -4.82 -2.29 -13.04
C THR A 138 -5.31 -1.68 -11.72
N VAL A 139 -4.47 -0.88 -11.05
CA VAL A 139 -4.83 -0.24 -9.77
C VAL A 139 -5.58 1.08 -9.93
N GLY A 140 -5.50 1.66 -11.12
CA GLY A 140 -6.15 2.90 -11.52
C GLY A 140 -5.29 4.15 -11.36
N LEU A 141 -5.37 5.06 -12.35
CA LEU A 141 -4.60 6.31 -12.38
C LEU A 141 -4.84 7.20 -11.16
N ALA A 142 -6.08 7.29 -10.67
CA ALA A 142 -6.39 8.07 -9.47
C ALA A 142 -5.60 7.59 -8.25
N THR A 143 -5.40 6.27 -8.11
CA THR A 143 -4.56 5.68 -7.06
C THR A 143 -3.08 6.07 -7.27
N ALA A 144 -2.59 6.02 -8.50
CA ALA A 144 -1.21 6.40 -8.83
C ALA A 144 -0.95 7.89 -8.54
N VAL A 145 -1.87 8.78 -8.91
CA VAL A 145 -1.82 10.22 -8.57
C VAL A 145 -1.76 10.41 -7.05
N SER A 146 -2.62 9.72 -6.30
CA SER A 146 -2.64 9.80 -4.84
C SER A 146 -1.31 9.36 -4.21
N ILE A 147 -0.72 8.27 -4.70
CA ILE A 147 0.59 7.78 -4.26
C ILE A 147 1.67 8.82 -4.51
N VAL A 148 1.79 9.33 -5.75
CA VAL A 148 2.81 10.33 -6.11
C VAL A 148 2.68 11.58 -5.25
N ASN A 149 1.46 12.10 -5.06
CA ASN A 149 1.20 13.28 -4.25
C ASN A 149 1.53 13.07 -2.76
N GLN A 150 1.27 11.88 -2.22
CA GLN A 150 1.64 11.54 -0.84
C GLN A 150 3.15 11.57 -0.64
N TYR A 151 3.93 11.05 -1.58
CA TYR A 151 5.39 11.08 -1.50
C TYR A 151 5.99 12.47 -1.80
N GLN A 152 5.32 13.27 -2.61
CA GLN A 152 5.70 14.67 -2.84
C GLN A 152 5.55 15.52 -1.57
N SER A 153 4.50 15.29 -0.79
CA SER A 153 4.10 16.09 0.37
C SER A 153 4.75 15.66 1.70
N VAL A 154 5.74 14.76 1.70
CA VAL A 154 6.47 14.40 2.92
C VAL A 154 7.10 15.67 3.53
N PRO A 155 6.70 16.10 4.75
CA PRO A 155 7.18 17.33 5.36
C PRO A 155 8.70 17.28 5.55
N GLY A 156 9.37 18.33 5.06
CA GLY A 156 10.82 18.36 5.06
C GLY A 156 11.42 18.77 6.41
N LEU A 157 11.84 17.79 7.22
CA LEU A 157 12.95 17.99 8.16
C LEU A 157 14.31 17.87 7.44
N LEU A 158 14.30 17.49 6.16
CA LEU A 158 15.49 17.28 5.33
C LEU A 158 15.69 18.47 4.41
N SER A 159 16.93 18.96 4.31
CA SER A 159 17.28 19.99 3.34
C SER A 159 16.89 19.56 1.93
N PRO A 160 16.58 20.49 1.01
CA PRO A 160 16.24 20.15 -0.38
C PRO A 160 17.28 19.26 -1.06
N LEU A 161 18.55 19.40 -0.68
CA LEU A 161 19.67 18.60 -1.18
C LEU A 161 19.58 17.14 -0.69
N LEU A 162 19.31 16.93 0.60
CA LEU A 162 19.14 15.60 1.19
C LEU A 162 17.88 14.91 0.63
N LYS A 163 16.80 15.66 0.44
CA LYS A 163 15.57 15.15 -0.19
C LYS A 163 15.83 14.67 -1.61
N LYS A 164 16.59 15.43 -2.40
CA LYS A 164 16.98 15.06 -3.78
C LYS A 164 17.91 13.84 -3.81
N MET A 165 18.78 13.68 -2.82
CA MET A 165 19.71 12.55 -2.73
C MET A 165 19.02 11.25 -2.27
N MET A 166 18.04 11.34 -1.36
CA MET A 166 17.30 10.18 -0.83
C MET A 166 16.10 9.77 -1.70
N MET A 167 15.53 10.72 -2.45
CA MET A 167 14.36 10.51 -3.33
C MET A 167 14.58 11.29 -4.63
N PRO A 168 15.41 10.78 -5.56
CA PRO A 168 15.80 11.49 -6.78
C PRO A 168 14.67 11.64 -7.82
N TYR A 169 13.46 11.22 -7.47
CA TYR A 169 12.32 11.17 -8.40
C TYR A 169 11.76 12.54 -8.73
N ASN A 170 11.36 12.73 -9.98
CA ASN A 170 10.72 13.94 -10.50
C ASN A 170 9.21 13.96 -10.19
N PHE A 171 8.85 13.96 -8.89
CA PHE A 171 7.46 13.89 -8.45
C PHE A 171 6.55 14.95 -9.08
N LYS A 172 7.04 16.17 -9.30
CA LYS A 172 6.26 17.26 -9.87
C LYS A 172 5.81 16.93 -11.30
N THR A 173 6.73 16.43 -12.12
CA THR A 173 6.41 16.03 -13.51
C THR A 173 5.53 14.79 -13.54
N MET A 174 5.83 13.78 -12.70
CA MET A 174 4.99 12.57 -12.57
C MET A 174 3.54 12.94 -12.23
N SER A 175 3.34 13.77 -11.18
CA SER A 175 2.01 14.19 -10.73
C SER A 175 1.26 14.91 -11.86
N LYS A 176 1.92 15.82 -12.56
CA LYS A 176 1.30 16.55 -13.68
C LYS A 176 0.88 15.61 -14.81
N LEU A 177 1.79 14.75 -15.27
CA LEU A 177 1.52 13.82 -16.38
C LEU A 177 0.37 12.85 -16.06
N LEU A 178 0.38 12.29 -14.84
CA LEU A 178 -0.68 11.38 -14.39
C LEU A 178 -2.02 12.11 -14.25
N GLN A 179 -2.02 13.35 -13.75
CA GLN A 179 -3.24 14.14 -13.62
C GLN A 179 -3.80 14.51 -15.00
N ASP A 180 -2.95 14.93 -15.93
CA ASP A 180 -3.37 15.25 -17.31
C ASP A 180 -4.02 14.02 -18.00
N MET A 181 -3.48 12.82 -17.78
CA MET A 181 -4.08 11.57 -18.28
C MET A 181 -5.40 11.23 -17.59
N LEU A 182 -5.47 11.41 -16.28
CA LEU A 182 -6.68 11.15 -15.48
C LEU A 182 -7.83 12.06 -15.93
N ASP A 183 -7.55 13.35 -16.13
CA ASP A 183 -8.53 14.37 -16.56
C ASP A 183 -9.08 14.09 -17.97
N LYS A 184 -8.27 13.47 -18.83
CA LYS A 184 -8.67 13.04 -20.17
C LYS A 184 -9.32 11.67 -20.22
N GLY A 185 -9.33 10.91 -19.12
CA GLY A 185 -9.82 9.53 -19.08
C GLY A 185 -8.94 8.55 -19.84
N GLU A 186 -7.66 8.89 -20.03
CA GLU A 186 -6.67 8.06 -20.74
C GLU A 186 -6.15 6.93 -19.85
N LYS A 187 -5.54 5.93 -20.49
CA LYS A 187 -4.79 4.82 -19.85
C LYS A 187 -3.48 4.63 -20.60
N PHE A 188 -2.53 3.91 -20.01
CA PHE A 188 -1.27 3.54 -20.67
C PHE A 188 -1.50 2.47 -21.74
N TYR A 189 -2.47 1.58 -21.48
CA TYR A 189 -2.93 0.53 -22.39
C TYR A 189 -4.45 0.65 -22.50
N GLY A 190 -4.91 1.15 -23.59
CA GLY A 190 -6.33 1.41 -23.89
C GLY A 190 -7.18 0.15 -24.03
#